data_96792f44041eb655ca4c2ca9813b7b50
#
_entry.id   96792f44041eb655ca4c2ca9813b7b50
#
_cell.length_a   1.000
_cell.length_b   1.000
_cell.length_c   1.000
_cell.angle_alpha   90.00
_cell.angle_beta   90.00
_cell.angle_gamma   90.00
#
_symmetry.space_group_name_H-M   'P 1'
#
loop_
_entity.id
_entity.type
_entity.pdbx_description
1 polymer ?
#
loop_
_entity_poly.entity_id
_entity_poly.type
_entity_poly.pdbx_seq_one_letter_code
_entity_poly.pdbx_strand_id
1 'polypeptide(L)'
;MATVIYPSPIFGPVHSRRLGVSLGINLLPEDGKWCTFDCVYCECGFNKDFRPKKPLPTREEVRTALEERLKGMSSNGPVPDVLTFAGNGEPTLHPHFAEIIEDTRALRDRYFPKAKISVLSNATQIFRPEVFEALRKVDNNILKLDTVDEGYIRRVDRPTGRYEISRVVERLKDFRGKVIIPVSYTHLTLPTICS
;
A
#
# COMPACT_ATOMS: atom_id res chain seq x y z
N MET A 1 7.76 19.50 -5.33
CA MET A 1 6.66 18.66 -5.83
C MET A 1 5.40 19.01 -5.08
N ALA A 2 4.25 19.06 -5.75
CA ALA A 2 2.98 19.22 -5.04
C ALA A 2 2.70 17.92 -4.27
N THR A 3 2.33 18.05 -2.99
CA THR A 3 1.95 16.91 -2.16
C THR A 3 0.58 16.39 -2.58
N VAL A 4 0.45 15.07 -2.69
CA VAL A 4 -0.80 14.39 -3.04
C VAL A 4 -1.34 13.70 -1.80
N ILE A 5 -2.56 14.08 -1.39
CA ILE A 5 -3.32 13.38 -0.35
C ILE A 5 -4.54 12.75 -1.03
N TYR A 6 -4.65 11.45 -0.95
CA TYR A 6 -5.71 10.68 -1.60
C TYR A 6 -6.98 10.64 -0.76
N PRO A 7 -8.17 10.63 -1.39
CA PRO A 7 -9.42 10.36 -0.68
C PRO A 7 -9.37 9.02 0.09
N SER A 8 -10.11 8.94 1.16
CA SER A 8 -10.28 7.74 1.99
C SER A 8 -11.78 7.47 2.18
N PRO A 9 -12.23 6.22 2.21
CA PRO A 9 -11.43 4.99 2.12
C PRO A 9 -11.19 4.50 0.68
N ILE A 10 -11.89 5.03 -0.33
CA ILE A 10 -11.81 4.56 -1.72
C ILE A 10 -11.47 5.74 -2.65
N PHE A 11 -10.56 5.51 -3.60
CA PHE A 11 -10.20 6.50 -4.61
C PHE A 11 -9.98 5.87 -5.99
N GLY A 12 -10.03 6.70 -7.03
CA GLY A 12 -9.90 6.24 -8.42
C GLY A 12 -11.25 5.82 -9.02
N PRO A 13 -11.26 4.90 -10.01
CA PRO A 13 -10.12 4.13 -10.51
C PRO A 13 -9.07 4.98 -11.22
N VAL A 14 -7.82 4.54 -11.18
CA VAL A 14 -6.70 5.15 -11.89
C VAL A 14 -6.11 4.15 -12.89
N HIS A 15 -5.57 4.64 -14.01
CA HIS A 15 -4.89 3.80 -14.98
C HIS A 15 -3.41 3.67 -14.61
N SER A 16 -3.01 2.48 -14.16
CA SER A 16 -1.64 2.15 -13.85
C SER A 16 -0.99 1.45 -15.06
N ARG A 17 0.20 1.91 -15.46
CA ARG A 17 0.96 1.26 -16.55
C ARG A 17 1.33 -0.19 -16.25
N ARG A 18 1.46 -0.55 -14.97
CA ARG A 18 1.86 -1.90 -14.52
C ARG A 18 0.69 -2.78 -14.09
N LEU A 19 -0.37 -2.17 -13.57
CA LEU A 19 -1.46 -2.87 -12.91
C LEU A 19 -2.80 -2.76 -13.66
N GLY A 20 -2.85 -1.98 -14.77
CA GLY A 20 -4.10 -1.74 -15.50
C GLY A 20 -5.03 -0.77 -14.77
N VAL A 21 -6.34 -1.01 -14.84
CA VAL A 21 -7.38 -0.23 -14.14
C VAL A 21 -7.33 -0.60 -12.66
N SER A 22 -6.86 0.32 -11.83
CA SER A 22 -6.64 0.13 -10.39
C SER A 22 -7.64 0.93 -9.57
N LEU A 23 -8.45 0.25 -8.75
CA LEU A 23 -9.26 0.88 -7.72
C LEU A 23 -8.44 0.96 -6.42
N GLY A 24 -8.21 2.17 -5.92
CA GLY A 24 -7.42 2.41 -4.72
C GLY A 24 -8.23 2.25 -3.44
N ILE A 25 -7.63 1.61 -2.44
CA ILE A 25 -8.15 1.46 -1.07
C ILE A 25 -7.17 2.14 -0.13
N ASN A 26 -7.57 3.26 0.44
CA ASN A 26 -6.78 4.05 1.38
C ASN A 26 -7.31 3.85 2.80
N LEU A 27 -6.57 3.10 3.62
CA LEU A 27 -6.93 2.80 5.01
C LEU A 27 -6.51 3.88 6.01
N LEU A 28 -5.99 4.99 5.50
CA LEU A 28 -5.42 6.06 6.31
C LEU A 28 -6.27 7.33 6.21
N PRO A 29 -6.11 8.29 7.12
CA PRO A 29 -6.92 9.50 7.10
C PRO A 29 -6.82 10.25 5.77
N GLU A 30 -7.93 10.91 5.38
CA GLU A 30 -8.03 11.65 4.13
C GLU A 30 -7.40 13.05 4.17
N ASP A 31 -6.94 13.48 5.35
CA ASP A 31 -6.42 14.84 5.61
C ASP A 31 -4.92 14.86 5.92
N GLY A 32 -4.22 13.73 5.79
CA GLY A 32 -2.80 13.71 6.08
C GLY A 32 -2.12 12.37 5.88
N LYS A 33 -0.84 12.33 6.20
CA LYS A 33 0.00 11.14 6.07
C LYS A 33 0.18 10.44 7.41
N TRP A 34 0.02 9.10 7.41
CA TRP A 34 0.38 8.25 8.54
C TRP A 34 1.22 7.07 8.05
N CYS A 35 2.52 7.17 8.25
CA CYS A 35 3.48 6.18 7.77
C CYS A 35 4.59 5.96 8.78
N THR A 36 5.19 4.78 8.79
CA THR A 36 6.39 4.44 9.55
C THR A 36 7.69 4.84 8.84
N PHE A 37 7.58 5.37 7.62
CA PHE A 37 8.68 5.91 6.84
C PHE A 37 8.41 7.36 6.44
N ASP A 38 9.50 8.13 6.29
CA ASP A 38 9.49 9.49 5.75
C ASP A 38 10.38 9.59 4.50
N CYS A 39 10.11 8.73 3.51
CA CYS A 39 10.88 8.65 2.27
C CYS A 39 10.96 10.02 1.58
N VAL A 40 12.16 10.40 1.13
CA VAL A 40 12.40 11.71 0.49
C VAL A 40 11.65 11.91 -0.83
N TYR A 41 11.23 10.82 -1.46
CA TYR A 41 10.50 10.80 -2.73
C TYR A 41 8.99 10.55 -2.56
N CYS A 42 8.48 10.54 -1.32
CA CYS A 42 7.07 10.25 -1.05
C CYS A 42 6.15 11.35 -1.58
N GLU A 43 5.20 11.00 -2.44
CA GLU A 43 4.22 11.94 -2.97
C GLU A 43 3.32 12.54 -1.89
N CYS A 44 3.11 11.82 -0.78
CA CYS A 44 2.33 12.31 0.36
C CYS A 44 3.12 13.24 1.30
N GLY A 45 4.38 13.59 0.97
CA GLY A 45 5.23 14.44 1.81
C GLY A 45 5.74 13.76 3.07
N PHE A 46 6.08 14.53 4.10
CA PHE A 46 6.59 14.02 5.37
C PHE A 46 5.50 13.99 6.44
N ASN A 47 5.58 13.02 7.36
CA ASN A 47 4.62 12.88 8.47
C ASN A 47 4.47 14.16 9.31
N LYS A 48 5.56 14.90 9.54
CA LYS A 48 5.55 16.13 10.34
C LYS A 48 4.76 17.27 9.67
N ASP A 49 4.79 17.34 8.33
CA ASP A 49 4.20 18.44 7.57
C ASP A 49 2.71 18.20 7.26
N PHE A 50 2.31 16.91 7.24
CA PHE A 50 0.96 16.48 6.88
C PHE A 50 0.36 15.53 7.92
N ARG A 51 0.54 15.85 9.20
CA ARG A 51 0.00 15.03 10.29
C ARG A 51 -1.53 15.07 10.27
N PRO A 52 -2.21 13.91 10.16
CA PRO A 52 -3.65 13.87 10.09
C PRO A 52 -4.29 14.28 11.42
N LYS A 53 -5.47 14.90 11.32
CA LYS A 53 -6.34 15.24 12.45
C LYS A 53 -7.60 14.37 12.49
N LYS A 54 -7.99 13.81 11.33
CA LYS A 54 -9.13 12.90 11.23
C LYS A 54 -8.75 11.48 11.68
N PRO A 55 -9.71 10.70 12.18
CA PRO A 55 -9.47 9.31 12.53
C PRO A 55 -9.22 8.44 11.29
N LEU A 56 -8.75 7.23 11.52
CA LEU A 56 -8.75 6.17 10.52
C LEU A 56 -10.19 5.83 10.13
N PRO A 57 -10.47 5.48 8.87
CA PRO A 57 -11.77 4.89 8.52
C PRO A 57 -11.97 3.59 9.29
N THR A 58 -13.17 3.35 9.77
CA THR A 58 -13.51 2.08 10.41
C THR A 58 -13.58 0.95 9.38
N ARG A 59 -13.45 -0.31 9.82
CA ARG A 59 -13.65 -1.48 8.96
C ARG A 59 -14.97 -1.41 8.20
N GLU A 60 -16.07 -1.02 8.87
CA GLU A 60 -17.39 -0.94 8.27
C GLU A 60 -17.50 0.17 7.22
N GLU A 61 -16.90 1.33 7.45
CA GLU A 61 -16.83 2.42 6.46
C GLU A 61 -16.07 1.97 5.21
N VAL A 62 -14.92 1.28 5.39
CA VAL A 62 -14.15 0.74 4.25
C VAL A 62 -14.97 -0.27 3.47
N ARG A 63 -15.60 -1.21 4.16
CA ARG A 63 -16.42 -2.26 3.54
C ARG A 63 -17.59 -1.68 2.76
N THR A 64 -18.36 -0.77 3.37
CA THR A 64 -19.53 -0.14 2.75
C THR A 64 -19.12 0.66 1.51
N ALA A 65 -18.13 1.53 1.63
CA ALA A 65 -17.65 2.34 0.53
C ALA A 65 -17.10 1.48 -0.62
N LEU A 66 -16.38 0.40 -0.30
CA LEU A 66 -15.87 -0.52 -1.31
C LEU A 66 -17.02 -1.25 -2.03
N GLU A 67 -18.02 -1.77 -1.29
CA GLU A 67 -19.16 -2.46 -1.88
C GLU A 67 -19.97 -1.54 -2.80
N GLU A 68 -20.28 -0.33 -2.36
CA GLU A 68 -20.98 0.68 -3.16
C GLU A 68 -20.20 1.00 -4.45
N ARG A 69 -18.89 1.17 -4.34
CA ARG A 69 -18.04 1.46 -5.49
C ARG A 69 -18.00 0.31 -6.49
N LEU A 70 -17.79 -0.92 -6.02
CA LEU A 70 -17.77 -2.11 -6.88
C LEU A 70 -19.12 -2.37 -7.53
N LYS A 71 -20.23 -2.18 -6.81
CA LYS A 71 -21.59 -2.28 -7.36
C LYS A 71 -21.82 -1.25 -8.47
N GLY A 72 -21.42 0.01 -8.25
CA GLY A 72 -21.50 1.06 -9.27
C GLY A 72 -20.68 0.72 -10.52
N MET A 73 -19.44 0.24 -10.33
CA MET A 73 -18.56 -0.17 -11.43
C MET A 73 -19.10 -1.38 -12.18
N SER A 74 -19.75 -2.34 -11.52
CA SER A 74 -20.35 -3.50 -12.17
C SER A 74 -21.54 -3.15 -13.06
N SER A 75 -22.20 -2.03 -12.79
CA SER A 75 -23.35 -1.58 -13.58
C SER A 75 -22.95 -0.78 -14.82
N ASN A 76 -22.07 0.23 -14.66
CA ASN A 76 -21.76 1.18 -15.73
C ASN A 76 -20.31 1.70 -15.72
N GLY A 77 -19.42 1.10 -14.93
CA GLY A 77 -18.06 1.57 -14.79
C GLY A 77 -17.01 0.75 -15.53
N PRO A 78 -15.76 1.17 -15.52
CA PRO A 78 -14.66 0.37 -16.02
C PRO A 78 -14.46 -0.86 -15.12
N VAL A 79 -14.17 -2.00 -15.74
CA VAL A 79 -13.82 -3.24 -15.02
C VAL A 79 -12.45 -3.05 -14.36
N PRO A 80 -12.32 -3.21 -13.04
CA PRO A 80 -11.02 -3.12 -12.40
C PRO A 80 -10.18 -4.36 -12.68
N ASP A 81 -8.91 -4.16 -13.04
CA ASP A 81 -7.92 -5.23 -13.10
C ASP A 81 -7.39 -5.56 -11.70
N VAL A 82 -7.40 -4.56 -10.82
CA VAL A 82 -6.82 -4.70 -9.49
C VAL A 82 -7.47 -3.77 -8.46
N LEU A 83 -7.60 -4.26 -7.22
CA LEU A 83 -7.92 -3.50 -6.02
C LEU A 83 -6.62 -3.28 -5.25
N THR A 84 -6.17 -2.04 -5.09
CA THR A 84 -4.83 -1.73 -4.57
C THR A 84 -4.90 -1.02 -3.24
N PHE A 85 -4.39 -1.66 -2.19
CA PHE A 85 -4.15 -1.01 -0.90
C PHE A 85 -2.94 -0.10 -1.00
N ALA A 86 -3.19 1.18 -1.04
CA ALA A 86 -2.21 2.27 -1.13
C ALA A 86 -2.87 3.58 -0.67
N GLY A 87 -2.12 4.67 -0.63
CA GLY A 87 -2.65 5.99 -0.30
C GLY A 87 -1.75 6.76 0.65
N ASN A 88 -2.30 7.31 1.70
CA ASN A 88 -1.68 8.32 2.55
C ASN A 88 -0.68 7.75 3.59
N GLY A 89 0.08 6.73 3.25
CA GLY A 89 1.11 6.16 4.11
C GLY A 89 1.16 4.63 4.10
N GLU A 90 1.25 3.98 5.29
CA GLU A 90 1.44 2.54 5.41
C GLU A 90 0.11 1.82 5.76
N PRO A 91 -0.52 1.08 4.82
CA PRO A 91 -1.83 0.48 5.04
C PRO A 91 -1.85 -0.57 6.16
N THR A 92 -0.74 -1.26 6.40
CA THR A 92 -0.65 -2.30 7.44
C THR A 92 -0.64 -1.74 8.87
N LEU A 93 -0.60 -0.41 9.04
CA LEU A 93 -0.80 0.25 10.33
C LEU A 93 -2.25 0.19 10.81
N HIS A 94 -3.20 -0.01 9.89
CA HIS A 94 -4.61 -0.08 10.27
C HIS A 94 -4.86 -1.25 11.22
N PRO A 95 -5.54 -1.04 12.38
CA PRO A 95 -5.74 -2.07 13.40
C PRO A 95 -6.52 -3.29 12.87
N HIS A 96 -7.45 -3.07 11.95
CA HIS A 96 -8.28 -4.09 11.31
C HIS A 96 -7.81 -4.46 9.90
N PHE A 97 -6.51 -4.33 9.60
CA PHE A 97 -5.98 -4.60 8.26
C PHE A 97 -6.34 -6.01 7.76
N ALA A 98 -6.16 -7.02 8.61
CA ALA A 98 -6.40 -8.40 8.24
C ALA A 98 -7.87 -8.68 7.90
N GLU A 99 -8.78 -8.16 8.71
CA GLU A 99 -10.23 -8.31 8.50
C GLU A 99 -10.70 -7.56 7.25
N ILE A 100 -10.11 -6.39 6.98
CA ILE A 100 -10.42 -5.61 5.76
C ILE A 100 -9.94 -6.36 4.50
N ILE A 101 -8.80 -7.05 4.57
CA ILE A 101 -8.35 -7.91 3.47
C ILE A 101 -9.38 -9.02 3.20
N GLU A 102 -9.93 -9.67 4.22
CA GLU A 102 -10.96 -10.70 4.04
C GLU A 102 -12.26 -10.12 3.46
N ASP A 103 -12.72 -8.98 3.96
CA ASP A 103 -13.89 -8.28 3.42
C ASP A 103 -13.67 -7.92 1.93
N THR A 104 -12.49 -7.41 1.60
CA THR A 104 -12.12 -7.04 0.23
C THR A 104 -12.10 -8.26 -0.70
N ARG A 105 -11.59 -9.41 -0.23
CA ARG A 105 -11.59 -10.66 -0.99
C ARG A 105 -13.01 -11.13 -1.28
N ALA A 106 -13.88 -11.12 -0.28
CA ALA A 106 -15.28 -11.52 -0.43
C ALA A 106 -16.03 -10.61 -1.43
N LEU A 107 -15.83 -9.30 -1.35
CA LEU A 107 -16.44 -8.33 -2.26
C LEU A 107 -15.88 -8.46 -3.68
N ARG A 108 -14.55 -8.61 -3.83
CA ARG A 108 -13.91 -8.85 -5.11
C ARG A 108 -14.48 -10.11 -5.78
N ASP A 109 -14.57 -11.22 -5.06
CA ASP A 109 -15.07 -12.49 -5.58
C ASP A 109 -16.54 -12.39 -6.03
N ARG A 110 -17.33 -11.56 -5.36
CA ARG A 110 -18.73 -11.30 -5.70
C ARG A 110 -18.91 -10.44 -6.95
N TYR A 111 -18.15 -9.38 -7.10
CA TYR A 111 -18.37 -8.37 -8.15
C TYR A 111 -17.40 -8.50 -9.33
N PHE A 112 -16.13 -8.79 -9.08
CA PHE A 112 -15.06 -8.85 -10.08
C PHE A 112 -14.07 -9.99 -9.76
N PRO A 113 -14.47 -11.26 -9.92
CA PRO A 113 -13.66 -12.42 -9.47
C PRO A 113 -12.32 -12.56 -10.21
N LYS A 114 -12.13 -11.87 -11.32
CA LYS A 114 -10.86 -11.85 -12.07
C LYS A 114 -9.92 -10.74 -11.62
N ALA A 115 -10.41 -9.74 -10.90
CA ALA A 115 -9.58 -8.66 -10.40
C ALA A 115 -8.59 -9.18 -9.33
N LYS A 116 -7.36 -8.65 -9.35
CA LYS A 116 -6.35 -8.98 -8.35
C LYS A 116 -6.46 -8.06 -7.13
N ILE A 117 -5.92 -8.50 -6.00
CA ILE A 117 -5.73 -7.67 -4.81
C ILE A 117 -4.24 -7.43 -4.66
N SER A 118 -3.84 -6.15 -4.60
CA SER A 118 -2.47 -5.72 -4.41
C SER A 118 -2.33 -4.94 -3.12
N VAL A 119 -1.26 -5.17 -2.37
CA VAL A 119 -0.90 -4.37 -1.20
C VAL A 119 0.48 -3.78 -1.41
N LEU A 120 0.58 -2.44 -1.31
CA LEU A 120 1.84 -1.72 -1.31
C LEU A 120 2.19 -1.39 0.15
N SER A 121 3.25 -2.02 0.67
CA SER A 121 3.66 -1.84 2.07
C SER A 121 5.17 -1.63 2.18
N ASN A 122 5.60 -0.87 3.19
CA ASN A 122 7.00 -0.69 3.54
C ASN A 122 7.57 -1.82 4.42
N ALA A 123 6.80 -2.89 4.60
CA ALA A 123 7.18 -4.09 5.33
C ALA A 123 7.47 -3.91 6.84
N THR A 124 7.20 -2.77 7.44
CA THR A 124 7.51 -2.57 8.87
C THR A 124 6.62 -3.38 9.81
N GLN A 125 5.41 -3.76 9.37
CA GLN A 125 4.42 -4.47 10.18
C GLN A 125 4.38 -6.00 9.92
N ILE A 126 5.27 -6.55 9.08
CA ILE A 126 5.27 -7.99 8.74
C ILE A 126 5.61 -8.93 9.92
N PHE A 127 6.03 -8.37 11.04
CA PHE A 127 6.27 -9.11 12.28
C PHE A 127 4.99 -9.38 13.09
N ARG A 128 3.92 -8.67 12.80
CA ARG A 128 2.59 -8.94 13.36
C ARG A 128 1.99 -10.15 12.65
N PRO A 129 1.66 -11.25 13.37
CA PRO A 129 1.18 -12.49 12.74
C PRO A 129 -0.04 -12.29 11.84
N GLU A 130 -1.01 -11.49 12.29
CA GLU A 130 -2.23 -11.21 11.56
C GLU A 130 -1.97 -10.45 10.24
N VAL A 131 -1.01 -9.51 10.23
CA VAL A 131 -0.59 -8.78 9.03
C VAL A 131 0.12 -9.71 8.05
N PHE A 132 1.06 -10.52 8.57
CA PHE A 132 1.80 -11.49 7.77
C PHE A 132 0.87 -12.47 7.05
N GLU A 133 -0.08 -13.07 7.78
CA GLU A 133 -1.03 -14.02 7.19
C GLU A 133 -2.00 -13.33 6.21
N ALA A 134 -2.42 -12.10 6.47
CA ALA A 134 -3.22 -11.33 5.51
C ALA A 134 -2.46 -11.06 4.21
N LEU A 135 -1.20 -10.66 4.28
CA LEU A 135 -0.33 -10.41 3.12
C LEU A 135 -0.06 -11.69 2.29
N ARG A 136 -0.11 -12.87 2.90
CA ARG A 136 0.00 -14.15 2.16
C ARG A 136 -1.23 -14.51 1.35
N LYS A 137 -2.37 -13.87 1.62
CA LYS A 137 -3.67 -14.16 0.98
C LYS A 137 -3.97 -13.24 -0.20
N VAL A 138 -3.18 -12.20 -0.42
CA VAL A 138 -3.35 -11.29 -1.57
C VAL A 138 -2.61 -11.79 -2.80
N ASP A 139 -3.03 -11.34 -3.98
CA ASP A 139 -2.44 -11.76 -5.25
C ASP A 139 -1.07 -11.12 -5.49
N ASN A 140 -0.94 -9.84 -5.17
CA ASN A 140 0.29 -9.09 -5.34
C ASN A 140 0.70 -8.47 -3.99
N ASN A 141 1.51 -9.19 -3.24
CA ASN A 141 2.14 -8.70 -2.01
C ASN A 141 3.39 -7.91 -2.40
N ILE A 142 3.28 -6.59 -2.50
CA ILE A 142 4.34 -5.69 -2.96
C ILE A 142 4.98 -5.03 -1.75
N LEU A 143 6.14 -5.58 -1.33
CA LEU A 143 6.86 -5.12 -0.15
C LEU A 143 8.10 -4.33 -0.55
N LYS A 144 8.12 -3.07 -0.14
CA LYS A 144 9.22 -2.14 -0.43
C LYS A 144 10.51 -2.60 0.23
N LEU A 145 11.55 -2.76 -0.59
CA LEU A 145 12.91 -2.99 -0.15
C LEU A 145 13.86 -2.28 -1.13
N ASP A 146 14.11 -1.01 -0.91
CA ASP A 146 14.91 -0.19 -1.83
C ASP A 146 16.39 -0.56 -1.78
N THR A 147 16.90 -0.93 -0.61
CA THR A 147 18.29 -1.29 -0.37
C THR A 147 18.45 -2.06 0.94
N VAL A 148 19.61 -2.68 1.12
CA VAL A 148 20.04 -3.28 2.39
C VAL A 148 21.11 -2.44 3.11
N ASP A 149 21.54 -1.34 2.52
CA ASP A 149 22.46 -0.38 3.15
C ASP A 149 21.75 0.48 4.17
N GLU A 150 22.09 0.32 5.45
CA GLU A 150 21.46 1.06 6.54
C GLU A 150 21.66 2.57 6.46
N GLY A 151 22.82 3.02 5.96
CA GLY A 151 23.10 4.44 5.78
C GLY A 151 22.20 5.06 4.72
N TYR A 152 21.94 4.33 3.63
CA TYR A 152 21.00 4.73 2.58
C TYR A 152 19.58 4.75 3.12
N ILE A 153 19.13 3.69 3.82
CA ILE A 153 17.80 3.63 4.44
C ILE A 153 17.54 4.85 5.33
N ARG A 154 18.49 5.21 6.18
CA ARG A 154 18.37 6.40 7.05
C ARG A 154 18.28 7.72 6.29
N ARG A 155 18.96 7.85 5.15
CA ARG A 155 18.95 9.09 4.35
C ARG A 155 17.73 9.19 3.45
N VAL A 156 17.29 8.09 2.84
CA VAL A 156 16.27 8.08 1.79
C VAL A 156 14.91 7.63 2.30
N ASP A 157 14.84 6.53 3.03
CA ASP A 157 13.57 5.96 3.54
C ASP A 157 13.14 6.57 4.87
N ARG A 158 14.09 6.99 5.68
CA ARG A 158 13.88 7.70 6.95
C ARG A 158 12.85 7.01 7.85
N PRO A 159 13.13 5.79 8.36
CA PRO A 159 12.25 5.13 9.32
C PRO A 159 11.98 6.03 10.52
N THR A 160 10.71 6.15 10.93
CA THR A 160 10.30 6.97 12.09
C THR A 160 10.47 6.26 13.43
N GLY A 161 10.76 4.95 13.39
CA GLY A 161 11.01 4.09 14.54
C GLY A 161 12.18 3.15 14.34
N ARG A 162 12.33 2.18 15.25
CA ARG A 162 13.34 1.14 15.10
C ARG A 162 13.09 0.31 13.85
N TYR A 163 14.07 0.25 12.96
CA TYR A 163 14.03 -0.53 11.73
C TYR A 163 15.35 -1.27 11.55
N GLU A 164 15.29 -2.60 11.51
CA GLU A 164 16.45 -3.49 11.34
C GLU A 164 16.29 -4.27 10.04
N ILE A 165 17.02 -3.85 9.03
CA ILE A 165 16.88 -4.41 7.67
C ILE A 165 17.18 -5.91 7.62
N SER A 166 18.15 -6.39 8.37
CA SER A 166 18.50 -7.82 8.43
C SER A 166 17.31 -8.69 8.88
N ARG A 167 16.57 -8.23 9.90
CA ARG A 167 15.36 -8.92 10.37
C ARG A 167 14.25 -8.90 9.33
N VAL A 168 14.08 -7.77 8.63
CA VAL A 168 13.08 -7.67 7.56
C VAL A 168 13.41 -8.65 6.44
N VAL A 169 14.67 -8.70 6.00
CA VAL A 169 15.13 -9.63 4.95
C VAL A 169 14.90 -11.10 5.37
N GLU A 170 15.22 -11.47 6.62
CA GLU A 170 14.92 -12.81 7.11
C GLU A 170 13.41 -13.11 7.08
N ARG A 171 12.58 -12.17 7.55
CA ARG A 171 11.12 -12.33 7.56
C ARG A 171 10.53 -12.42 6.14
N LEU A 172 11.10 -11.72 5.16
CA LEU A 172 10.67 -11.80 3.76
C LEU A 172 10.83 -13.21 3.18
N LYS A 173 11.83 -13.99 3.61
CA LYS A 173 12.02 -15.40 3.18
C LYS A 173 10.84 -16.29 3.56
N ASP A 174 10.15 -15.99 4.65
CA ASP A 174 9.00 -16.78 5.12
C ASP A 174 7.78 -16.67 4.16
N PHE A 175 7.74 -15.68 3.28
CA PHE A 175 6.74 -15.62 2.21
C PHE A 175 6.96 -16.66 1.10
N ARG A 176 8.11 -17.35 1.07
CA ARG A 176 8.43 -18.45 0.13
C ARG A 176 8.16 -18.07 -1.34
N GLY A 177 8.63 -16.92 -1.76
CA GLY A 177 8.46 -16.38 -3.10
C GLY A 177 7.12 -15.71 -3.38
N LYS A 178 6.17 -15.68 -2.45
CA LYS A 178 4.90 -14.97 -2.57
C LYS A 178 5.03 -13.50 -2.15
N VAL A 179 6.02 -12.81 -2.72
CA VAL A 179 6.31 -11.40 -2.49
C VAL A 179 6.90 -10.79 -3.75
N ILE A 180 6.49 -9.57 -4.05
CA ILE A 180 7.07 -8.75 -5.11
C ILE A 180 7.89 -7.65 -4.43
N ILE A 181 9.17 -7.57 -4.76
CA ILE A 181 10.05 -6.53 -4.23
C ILE A 181 10.29 -5.51 -5.35
N PRO A 182 9.65 -4.33 -5.30
CA PRO A 182 9.94 -3.28 -6.24
C PRO A 182 11.31 -2.68 -5.89
N VAL A 183 12.20 -2.62 -6.86
CA VAL A 183 13.51 -1.96 -6.73
C VAL A 183 13.37 -0.54 -7.26
N SER A 184 13.21 0.43 -6.37
CA SER A 184 13.12 1.85 -6.77
C SER A 184 14.47 2.41 -7.27
N TYR A 185 15.54 1.76 -6.91
CA TYR A 185 16.91 2.20 -7.21
C TYR A 185 17.23 2.28 -8.71
N THR A 186 16.66 1.44 -9.55
CA THR A 186 16.89 1.43 -11.00
C THR A 186 16.39 2.69 -11.70
N HIS A 187 15.41 3.39 -11.15
CA HIS A 187 14.89 4.62 -11.76
C HIS A 187 15.69 5.88 -11.40
N LEU A 188 16.46 5.85 -10.33
CA LEU A 188 17.32 6.99 -9.91
C LEU A 188 18.70 6.95 -10.58
N THR A 189 19.12 5.80 -11.11
CA THR A 189 20.46 5.62 -11.72
C THR A 189 20.46 5.59 -13.25
N LEU A 190 19.33 5.28 -13.89
CA LEU A 190 19.22 5.22 -15.35
C LEU A 190 19.53 6.54 -16.09
N PRO A 191 19.18 7.73 -15.59
CA PRO A 191 19.59 8.97 -16.23
C PRO A 191 21.09 9.26 -16.22
N THR A 192 21.82 8.65 -15.28
CA THR A 192 23.28 8.87 -15.13
C THR A 192 24.12 7.95 -16.00
N ILE A 193 23.52 6.88 -16.54
CA ILE A 193 24.22 5.89 -17.38
C ILE A 193 24.07 6.20 -18.88
N CYS A 194 23.14 7.09 -19.24
CA CYS A 194 22.84 7.47 -20.63
C CYS A 194 23.44 8.83 -21.04
N SER A 195 24.44 9.34 -20.32
CA SER A 195 25.16 10.57 -20.68
C SER A 195 26.59 10.25 -21.17
#